data_5aa508da27fb14971a2fc62cb0ca9d38
#
_entry.id   5aa508da27fb14971a2fc62cb0ca9d38
#
_cell.length_a   1.000
_cell.length_b   1.000
_cell.length_c   1.000
_cell.angle_alpha   90.00
_cell.angle_beta   90.00
_cell.angle_gamma   90.00
#
_symmetry.space_group_name_H-M   'P 1'
#
loop_
_entity.id
_entity.type
_entity.pdbx_description
1 polymer ?
#
loop_
_entity_poly.entity_id
_entity_poly.type
_entity_poly.pdbx_seq_one_letter_code
_entity_poly.pdbx_strand_id
1 'polypeptide(L)'
;MERREFLRTVALAGLASTFKFSDAMDILAQSGKNVKTGAAYDLVAVMGGEPEMMFRKAITEMGGMSKFVKPGNKVVVKPNIGWDKVPELAGNTNPKLVKEIIAQCYKAGAAEVIVFDHTCDDWRKCYKNSGIEDAAKAAKA
;
A
#
# COMPACT_ATOMS: atom_id res chain seq x y z
N MET A 1 -3.53 26.09 -30.61
CA MET A 1 -2.60 24.94 -30.43
C MET A 1 -3.14 24.08 -29.31
N GLU A 2 -3.56 22.89 -29.61
CA GLU A 2 -4.13 21.93 -28.64
C GLU A 2 -3.05 21.50 -27.61
N ARG A 3 -3.44 21.36 -26.35
CA ARG A 3 -2.54 20.97 -25.23
C ARG A 3 -1.71 19.70 -25.53
N ARG A 4 -2.28 18.77 -26.30
CA ARG A 4 -1.64 17.55 -26.76
C ARG A 4 -0.54 17.79 -27.80
N GLU A 5 -0.73 18.75 -28.68
CA GLU A 5 0.26 19.13 -29.69
C GLU A 5 1.43 19.87 -29.07
N PHE A 6 1.15 20.75 -28.10
CA PHE A 6 2.20 21.42 -27.32
C PHE A 6 3.11 20.42 -26.62
N LEU A 7 2.52 19.43 -25.93
CA LEU A 7 3.29 18.41 -25.23
C LEU A 7 4.09 17.50 -26.18
N ARG A 8 3.56 17.18 -27.37
CA ARG A 8 4.29 16.44 -28.40
C ARG A 8 5.46 17.25 -28.98
N THR A 9 5.26 18.52 -29.21
CA THR A 9 6.29 19.41 -29.77
C THR A 9 7.41 19.67 -28.77
N VAL A 10 7.08 19.83 -27.48
CA VAL A 10 8.07 19.98 -26.40
C VAL A 10 8.84 18.68 -26.18
N ALA A 11 8.18 17.51 -26.23
CA ALA A 11 8.84 16.21 -26.11
C ALA A 11 9.80 15.94 -27.28
N LEU A 12 9.42 16.31 -28.53
CA LEU A 12 10.27 16.15 -29.71
C LEU A 12 11.42 17.15 -29.75
N ALA A 13 11.21 18.38 -29.34
CA ALA A 13 12.26 19.42 -29.33
C ALA A 13 13.25 19.21 -28.16
N GLY A 14 12.79 18.70 -27.02
CA GLY A 14 13.64 18.37 -25.86
C GLY A 14 14.54 17.16 -26.07
N LEU A 15 14.17 16.21 -26.96
CA LEU A 15 14.95 15.02 -27.28
C LEU A 15 16.07 15.27 -28.32
N ALA A 16 16.03 16.40 -29.03
CA ALA A 16 16.99 16.68 -30.14
C ALA A 16 18.28 17.33 -29.68
N SER A 17 18.38 17.83 -28.45
CA SER A 17 19.55 18.59 -28.05
C SER A 17 20.11 18.15 -26.68
N THR A 18 20.84 17.06 -26.62
CA THR A 18 21.82 16.73 -25.57
C THR A 18 21.65 15.45 -24.76
N PHE A 19 20.53 14.76 -24.82
CA PHE A 19 20.43 13.46 -24.12
C PHE A 19 20.69 12.31 -25.07
N LYS A 20 21.82 11.61 -24.90
CA LYS A 20 22.03 10.29 -25.50
C LYS A 20 21.08 9.32 -24.82
N PHE A 21 20.47 8.41 -25.59
CA PHE A 21 19.55 7.38 -25.07
C PHE A 21 20.22 6.52 -23.98
N SER A 22 21.55 6.40 -24.02
CA SER A 22 22.38 5.80 -22.97
C SER A 22 22.24 6.50 -21.61
N ASP A 23 22.15 7.83 -21.59
CA ASP A 23 22.09 8.60 -20.35
C ASP A 23 20.75 8.43 -19.63
N ALA A 24 19.65 8.28 -20.42
CA ALA A 24 18.33 7.97 -19.86
C ALA A 24 18.27 6.56 -19.25
N MET A 25 18.93 5.59 -19.89
CA MET A 25 19.03 4.21 -19.36
C MET A 25 19.94 4.16 -18.14
N ASP A 26 20.99 4.97 -18.07
CA ASP A 26 21.87 5.07 -16.91
C ASP A 26 21.18 5.75 -15.72
N ILE A 27 20.33 6.75 -15.94
CA ILE A 27 19.50 7.37 -14.91
C ILE A 27 18.49 6.35 -14.36
N LEU A 28 17.84 5.56 -15.22
CA LEU A 28 16.93 4.49 -14.80
C LEU A 28 17.67 3.35 -14.08
N ALA A 29 18.88 3.00 -14.53
CA ALA A 29 19.71 2.00 -13.88
C ALA A 29 20.31 2.49 -12.55
N GLN A 30 20.60 3.77 -12.41
CA GLN A 30 21.06 4.39 -11.16
C GLN A 30 19.93 4.59 -10.17
N SER A 31 18.70 4.82 -10.63
CA SER A 31 17.51 4.87 -9.78
C SER A 31 17.29 3.57 -8.98
N GLY A 32 17.78 2.43 -9.51
CA GLY A 32 17.74 1.14 -8.82
C GLY A 32 18.93 0.83 -7.90
N LYS A 33 20.01 1.61 -7.94
CA LYS A 33 21.28 1.27 -7.26
C LYS A 33 21.62 2.06 -6.00
N ASN A 34 20.88 3.11 -5.66
CA ASN A 34 21.11 3.88 -4.45
C ASN A 34 20.09 3.57 -3.34
N VAL A 35 19.82 2.29 -3.08
CA VAL A 35 19.24 1.92 -1.80
C VAL A 35 20.34 1.98 -0.76
N LYS A 36 20.47 3.09 -0.04
CA LYS A 36 21.25 3.13 1.18
C LYS A 36 20.61 2.13 2.15
N THR A 37 21.20 0.95 2.27
CA THR A 37 20.88 0.00 3.33
C THR A 37 21.09 0.70 4.66
N GLY A 38 19.99 1.02 5.36
CA GLY A 38 20.00 1.72 6.65
C GLY A 38 19.27 3.06 6.71
N ALA A 39 18.83 3.63 5.59
CA ALA A 39 17.97 4.82 5.61
C ALA A 39 16.52 4.39 5.91
N ALA A 40 15.95 4.92 7.00
CA ALA A 40 14.51 4.80 7.25
C ALA A 40 13.79 5.67 6.21
N TYR A 41 12.92 5.05 5.41
CA TYR A 41 12.06 5.78 4.48
C TYR A 41 10.84 6.34 5.23
N ASP A 42 10.46 7.57 4.90
CA ASP A 42 9.22 8.16 5.38
C ASP A 42 8.01 7.76 4.52
N LEU A 43 8.28 7.29 3.30
CA LEU A 43 7.29 6.81 2.35
C LEU A 43 7.86 5.68 1.49
N VAL A 44 7.05 4.64 1.28
CA VAL A 44 7.34 3.54 0.35
C VAL A 44 6.15 3.30 -0.55
N ALA A 45 6.37 3.28 -1.86
CA ALA A 45 5.37 2.92 -2.86
C ALA A 45 5.73 1.57 -3.50
N VAL A 46 4.76 0.63 -3.50
CA VAL A 46 4.92 -0.70 -4.09
C VAL A 46 3.79 -0.96 -5.07
N MET A 47 4.12 -1.48 -6.24
CA MET A 47 3.16 -1.76 -7.32
C MET A 47 3.37 -3.18 -7.87
N GLY A 48 2.31 -3.72 -8.49
CA GLY A 48 2.42 -4.92 -9.35
C GLY A 48 2.47 -6.24 -8.59
N GLY A 49 1.65 -6.41 -7.56
CA GLY A 49 1.57 -7.68 -6.82
C GLY A 49 0.26 -7.83 -6.06
N GLU A 50 0.10 -8.98 -5.40
CA GLU A 50 -1.02 -9.21 -4.47
C GLU A 50 -0.92 -8.22 -3.28
N PRO A 51 -2.06 -7.71 -2.78
CA PRO A 51 -2.09 -6.67 -1.74
C PRO A 51 -1.27 -7.00 -0.50
N GLU A 52 -1.35 -8.23 -0.01
CA GLU A 52 -0.60 -8.70 1.15
C GLU A 52 0.92 -8.73 0.90
N MET A 53 1.34 -9.09 -0.32
CA MET A 53 2.75 -9.14 -0.69
C MET A 53 3.34 -7.72 -0.85
N MET A 54 2.57 -6.82 -1.45
CA MET A 54 2.95 -5.41 -1.57
C MET A 54 3.11 -4.78 -0.19
N PHE A 55 2.18 -5.05 0.74
CA PHE A 55 2.29 -4.55 2.11
C PHE A 55 3.52 -5.10 2.83
N ARG A 56 3.79 -6.41 2.74
CA ARG A 56 5.00 -7.01 3.34
C ARG A 56 6.27 -6.32 2.85
N LYS A 57 6.36 -6.10 1.54
CA LYS A 57 7.51 -5.39 0.97
C LYS A 57 7.61 -3.97 1.51
N ALA A 58 6.52 -3.20 1.46
CA ALA A 58 6.50 -1.83 1.93
C ALA A 58 6.89 -1.71 3.40
N ILE A 59 6.28 -2.51 4.28
CA ILE A 59 6.57 -2.42 5.73
C ILE A 59 8.00 -2.88 6.06
N THR A 60 8.55 -3.83 5.30
CA THR A 60 9.95 -4.25 5.44
C THR A 60 10.91 -3.12 5.10
N GLU A 61 10.68 -2.43 3.98
CA GLU A 61 11.49 -1.28 3.55
C GLU A 61 11.39 -0.09 4.53
N MET A 62 10.26 0.04 5.23
CA MET A 62 10.08 1.03 6.30
C MET A 62 10.74 0.65 7.63
N GLY A 63 11.39 -0.51 7.73
CA GLY A 63 12.07 -1.00 8.94
C GLY A 63 11.27 -2.01 9.75
N GLY A 64 10.20 -2.57 9.17
CA GLY A 64 9.35 -3.60 9.78
C GLY A 64 8.26 -3.05 10.70
N MET A 65 7.24 -3.87 10.97
CA MET A 65 6.10 -3.47 11.82
C MET A 65 6.52 -3.17 13.26
N SER A 66 7.59 -3.79 13.76
CA SER A 66 8.14 -3.55 15.10
C SER A 66 8.67 -2.11 15.32
N LYS A 67 8.87 -1.35 14.24
CA LYS A 67 9.16 0.09 14.34
C LYS A 67 7.94 0.87 14.86
N PHE A 68 6.73 0.42 14.51
CA PHE A 68 5.47 1.10 14.81
C PHE A 68 4.70 0.46 15.97
N VAL A 69 4.75 -0.86 16.09
CA VAL A 69 4.05 -1.65 17.10
C VAL A 69 5.05 -2.23 18.09
N LYS A 70 4.82 -2.00 19.39
CA LYS A 70 5.66 -2.53 20.47
C LYS A 70 4.95 -3.69 21.16
N PRO A 71 5.70 -4.61 21.79
CA PRO A 71 5.11 -5.66 22.62
C PRO A 71 4.13 -5.10 23.65
N GLY A 72 2.95 -5.72 23.76
CA GLY A 72 1.89 -5.30 24.65
C GLY A 72 0.98 -4.18 24.12
N ASN A 73 1.25 -3.59 22.97
CA ASN A 73 0.38 -2.57 22.41
C ASN A 73 -1.02 -3.12 22.05
N LYS A 74 -2.04 -2.31 22.28
CA LYS A 74 -3.35 -2.44 21.65
C LYS A 74 -3.33 -1.61 20.36
N VAL A 75 -3.64 -2.25 19.25
CA VAL A 75 -3.57 -1.65 17.92
C VAL A 75 -4.96 -1.54 17.32
N VAL A 76 -5.29 -0.36 16.81
CA VAL A 76 -6.50 -0.15 16.02
C VAL A 76 -6.13 -0.11 14.54
N VAL A 77 -6.76 -0.95 13.76
CA VAL A 77 -6.68 -0.97 12.30
C VAL A 77 -8.00 -0.41 11.76
N LYS A 78 -7.94 0.75 11.11
CA LYS A 78 -9.10 1.37 10.46
C LYS A 78 -9.00 1.25 8.95
N PRO A 79 -9.52 0.18 8.34
CA PRO A 79 -9.67 0.09 6.91
C PRO A 79 -10.86 0.93 6.45
N ASN A 80 -11.04 1.08 5.14
CA ASN A 80 -12.32 1.53 4.60
C ASN A 80 -13.28 0.33 4.52
N ILE A 81 -14.38 0.36 5.28
CA ILE A 81 -15.50 -0.59 5.23
C ILE A 81 -16.81 0.19 4.96
N GLY A 82 -16.74 1.19 4.08
CA GLY A 82 -17.83 2.14 3.90
C GLY A 82 -19.05 1.58 3.17
N TRP A 83 -18.87 0.60 2.30
CA TRP A 83 -19.85 0.23 1.30
C TRP A 83 -20.26 -1.25 1.35
N ASP A 84 -21.53 -1.50 1.10
CA ASP A 84 -22.08 -2.87 0.88
C ASP A 84 -21.63 -3.39 -0.50
N LYS A 85 -20.35 -3.71 -0.64
CA LYS A 85 -19.71 -4.18 -1.87
C LYS A 85 -18.77 -5.34 -1.59
N VAL A 86 -18.76 -6.29 -2.52
CA VAL A 86 -17.81 -7.41 -2.53
C VAL A 86 -16.40 -6.94 -2.94
N PRO A 87 -15.34 -7.67 -2.57
CA PRO A 87 -13.95 -7.26 -2.82
C PRO A 87 -13.63 -6.96 -4.29
N GLU A 88 -14.28 -7.68 -5.22
CA GLU A 88 -14.07 -7.55 -6.67
C GLU A 88 -14.46 -6.17 -7.21
N LEU A 89 -15.34 -5.46 -6.51
CA LEU A 89 -15.79 -4.12 -6.88
C LEU A 89 -14.87 -3.01 -6.34
N ALA A 90 -13.86 -3.38 -5.55
CA ALA A 90 -12.84 -2.47 -5.00
C ALA A 90 -13.41 -1.21 -4.27
N GLY A 91 -14.63 -1.29 -3.76
CA GLY A 91 -15.27 -0.21 -3.01
C GLY A 91 -14.75 -0.07 -1.57
N ASN A 92 -14.12 -1.11 -1.03
CA ASN A 92 -13.58 -1.19 0.31
C ASN A 92 -12.09 -1.57 0.28
N THR A 93 -11.43 -1.52 1.44
CA THR A 93 -10.07 -2.04 1.56
C THR A 93 -10.06 -3.55 1.28
N ASN A 94 -9.04 -4.02 0.56
CA ASN A 94 -8.93 -5.43 0.23
C ASN A 94 -8.77 -6.27 1.51
N PRO A 95 -9.59 -7.33 1.73
CA PRO A 95 -9.56 -8.13 2.95
C PRO A 95 -8.23 -8.89 3.16
N LYS A 96 -7.52 -9.29 2.09
CA LYS A 96 -6.20 -9.91 2.20
C LYS A 96 -5.17 -8.93 2.78
N LEU A 97 -5.24 -7.65 2.39
CA LEU A 97 -4.40 -6.60 2.95
C LEU A 97 -4.68 -6.41 4.45
N VAL A 98 -5.96 -6.32 4.84
CA VAL A 98 -6.35 -6.16 6.25
C VAL A 98 -5.83 -7.32 7.09
N LYS A 99 -6.03 -8.56 6.61
CA LYS A 99 -5.52 -9.77 7.27
C LYS A 99 -4.00 -9.73 7.49
N GLU A 100 -3.26 -9.31 6.47
CA GLU A 100 -1.80 -9.22 6.56
C GLU A 100 -1.35 -8.15 7.56
N ILE A 101 -2.01 -6.97 7.57
CA ILE A 101 -1.72 -5.92 8.55
C ILE A 101 -1.89 -6.44 9.97
N ILE A 102 -3.00 -7.13 10.26
CA ILE A 102 -3.28 -7.72 11.56
C ILE A 102 -2.19 -8.73 11.95
N ALA A 103 -1.84 -9.63 11.02
CA ALA A 103 -0.80 -10.63 11.26
C ALA A 103 0.57 -9.99 11.58
N GLN A 104 0.94 -8.92 10.89
CA GLN A 104 2.17 -8.19 11.17
C GLN A 104 2.13 -7.47 12.52
N CYS A 105 0.98 -6.94 12.94
CA CYS A 105 0.82 -6.36 14.28
C CYS A 105 1.06 -7.39 15.38
N TYR A 106 0.43 -8.56 15.29
CA TYR A 106 0.66 -9.65 16.25
C TYR A 106 2.10 -10.17 16.21
N LYS A 107 2.69 -10.30 15.02
CA LYS A 107 4.10 -10.68 14.87
C LYS A 107 5.05 -9.68 15.54
N ALA A 108 4.69 -8.42 15.59
CA ALA A 108 5.44 -7.37 16.27
C ALA A 108 5.21 -7.34 17.79
N GLY A 109 4.30 -8.18 18.31
CA GLY A 109 4.01 -8.33 19.74
C GLY A 109 2.78 -7.55 20.24
N ALA A 110 1.86 -7.14 19.36
CA ALA A 110 0.60 -6.54 19.79
C ALA A 110 -0.15 -7.51 20.72
N ALA A 111 -0.67 -6.99 21.83
CA ALA A 111 -1.51 -7.76 22.77
C ALA A 111 -2.93 -7.92 22.24
N GLU A 112 -3.41 -6.94 21.49
CA GLU A 112 -4.76 -6.90 20.93
C GLU A 112 -4.74 -6.10 19.62
N VAL A 113 -5.51 -6.58 18.63
CA VAL A 113 -5.78 -5.81 17.41
C VAL A 113 -7.28 -5.69 17.24
N ILE A 114 -7.75 -4.47 17.07
CA ILE A 114 -9.17 -4.13 16.90
C ILE A 114 -9.34 -3.58 15.48
N VAL A 115 -10.34 -4.06 14.75
CA VAL A 115 -10.68 -3.59 13.40
C VAL A 115 -12.06 -2.96 13.42
N PHE A 116 -12.18 -1.71 13.01
CA PHE A 116 -13.48 -1.08 12.85
C PHE A 116 -13.45 0.06 11.83
N ASP A 117 -14.62 0.40 11.32
CA ASP A 117 -14.89 1.61 10.53
C ASP A 117 -16.32 2.09 10.77
N HIS A 118 -16.59 3.35 10.47
CA HIS A 118 -17.93 3.89 10.39
C HIS A 118 -18.41 3.78 8.94
N THR A 119 -19.46 2.96 8.72
CA THR A 119 -19.95 2.63 7.39
C THR A 119 -20.89 3.72 6.83
N CYS A 120 -20.96 3.81 5.49
CA CYS A 120 -21.92 4.66 4.79
C CYS A 120 -23.25 3.92 4.52
N ASP A 121 -23.17 2.61 4.28
CA ASP A 121 -24.32 1.71 4.11
C ASP A 121 -24.61 0.93 5.41
N ASP A 122 -25.53 -0.02 5.38
CA ASP A 122 -25.82 -0.91 6.52
C ASP A 122 -24.54 -1.64 6.98
N TRP A 123 -24.12 -1.39 8.23
CA TRP A 123 -22.86 -1.87 8.74
C TRP A 123 -22.73 -3.39 8.72
N ARG A 124 -23.82 -4.13 8.97
CA ARG A 124 -23.81 -5.60 8.98
C ARG A 124 -23.45 -6.14 7.60
N LYS A 125 -24.02 -5.52 6.56
CA LYS A 125 -23.75 -5.88 5.17
C LYS A 125 -22.36 -5.45 4.74
N CYS A 126 -21.95 -4.22 5.08
CA CYS A 126 -20.62 -3.71 4.76
C CYS A 126 -19.51 -4.61 5.31
N TYR A 127 -19.58 -4.96 6.59
CA TYR A 127 -18.58 -5.80 7.24
C TYR A 127 -18.54 -7.21 6.64
N LYS A 128 -19.71 -7.83 6.41
CA LYS A 128 -19.81 -9.18 5.87
C LYS A 128 -19.41 -9.24 4.39
N ASN A 129 -20.02 -8.39 3.56
CA ASN A 129 -19.88 -8.48 2.10
C ASN A 129 -18.52 -7.99 1.60
N SER A 130 -17.86 -7.09 2.32
CA SER A 130 -16.46 -6.71 2.05
C SER A 130 -15.45 -7.84 2.31
N GLY A 131 -15.85 -8.90 3.02
CA GLY A 131 -14.96 -9.97 3.47
C GLY A 131 -13.98 -9.56 4.57
N ILE A 132 -14.04 -8.31 5.05
CA ILE A 132 -13.11 -7.81 6.08
C ILE A 132 -13.41 -8.43 7.44
N GLU A 133 -14.69 -8.65 7.77
CA GLU A 133 -15.08 -9.32 9.01
C GLU A 133 -14.46 -10.71 9.11
N ASP A 134 -14.57 -11.51 8.05
CA ASP A 134 -14.02 -12.87 8.01
C ASP A 134 -12.49 -12.85 8.05
N ALA A 135 -11.87 -11.88 7.35
CA ALA A 135 -10.43 -11.69 7.36
C ALA A 135 -9.89 -11.32 8.76
N ALA A 136 -10.59 -10.43 9.46
CA ALA A 136 -10.25 -10.01 10.82
C ALA A 136 -10.40 -11.17 11.82
N LYS A 137 -11.55 -11.87 11.81
CA LYS A 137 -11.78 -13.06 12.65
C LYS A 137 -10.73 -14.16 12.42
N ALA A 138 -10.39 -14.43 11.14
CA ALA A 138 -9.36 -15.41 10.78
C ALA A 138 -7.97 -15.01 11.27
N ALA A 139 -7.72 -13.71 11.43
CA ALA A 139 -6.48 -13.16 11.95
C ALA A 139 -6.52 -12.89 13.48
N LYS A 140 -7.61 -13.26 14.17
CA LYS A 140 -7.83 -13.12 15.63
C LYS A 140 -7.94 -11.65 16.11
N ALA A 141 -8.43 -10.76 15.26
CA ALA A 141 -8.77 -9.39 15.63
C ALA A 141 -10.26 -9.28 15.94
#